data_e316b09601bcf55d36989a2bc7462d88
#
_entry.id   e316b09601bcf55d36989a2bc7462d88
#
_cell.length_a   1.000
_cell.length_b   1.000
_cell.length_c   1.000
_cell.angle_alpha   90.00
_cell.angle_beta   90.00
_cell.angle_gamma   90.00
#
_symmetry.space_group_name_H-M   'P 1'
#
loop_
_entity.id
_entity.type
_entity.pdbx_description
1 polymer ?
#
loop_
_entity_poly.entity_id
_entity_poly.type
_entity_poly.pdbx_seq_one_letter_code
_entity_poly.pdbx_strand_id
1 'polypeptide(L)' 'MKLIHGYGSSGKGGRLRTACRTWLRQQELCFLPGEEFSIFNQEARRWLALCPRLRQDRDLDAENRGVTYVLLKK' A
#
# COMPACT_ATOMS: atom_id res chain seq x y z
N MET A 1 0.67 -8.68 1.56
CA MET A 1 -0.80 -8.54 1.58
C MET A 1 -1.18 -7.18 1.02
N LYS A 2 -2.25 -7.12 0.28
CA LYS A 2 -2.76 -5.88 -0.30
C LYS A 2 -4.12 -5.57 0.31
N LEU A 3 -4.25 -4.40 0.93
CA LEU A 3 -5.50 -3.94 1.51
C LEU A 3 -6.17 -2.95 0.57
N ILE A 4 -7.40 -3.23 0.18
CA ILE A 4 -8.18 -2.36 -0.68
C ILE A 4 -9.24 -1.68 0.19
N HIS A 5 -9.02 -0.41 0.50
CA HIS A 5 -9.91 0.36 1.38
C HIS A 5 -10.68 1.46 0.65
N GLY A 6 -10.35 1.70 -0.62
CA GLY A 6 -11.01 2.70 -1.42
C GLY A 6 -10.56 4.12 -1.16
N TYR A 7 -10.96 5.04 -2.02
CA TYR A 7 -10.63 6.46 -1.92
C TYR A 7 -11.59 7.22 -1.03
N GLY A 8 -12.81 6.73 -0.92
CA GLY A 8 -13.85 7.42 -0.22
C GLY A 8 -14.40 8.62 -0.98
N SER A 9 -15.03 8.36 -2.12
CA SER A 9 -15.69 9.40 -2.90
C SER A 9 -16.73 10.14 -2.07
N SER A 10 -17.24 9.53 -1.00
CA SER A 10 -18.15 10.13 -0.05
C SER A 10 -17.45 10.71 1.19
N GLY A 11 -16.12 10.72 1.19
CA GLY A 11 -15.32 11.17 2.32
C GLY A 11 -15.03 10.10 3.35
N LYS A 12 -15.76 8.99 3.33
CA LYS A 12 -15.60 7.92 4.33
C LYS A 12 -14.37 7.05 4.07
N GLY A 13 -14.00 6.85 2.81
CA GLY A 13 -12.84 6.04 2.45
C GLY A 13 -11.53 6.63 2.93
N GLY A 14 -11.44 7.96 3.02
CA GLY A 14 -10.26 8.61 3.56
C GLY A 14 -10.04 8.28 5.03
N ARG A 15 -11.12 8.18 5.80
CA ARG A 15 -11.06 7.78 7.21
C ARG A 15 -10.62 6.34 7.35
N LEU A 16 -11.14 5.45 6.50
CA LEU A 16 -10.79 4.03 6.53
C LEU A 16 -9.31 3.84 6.20
N ARG A 17 -8.82 4.56 5.19
CA ARG A 17 -7.41 4.53 4.82
C ARG A 17 -6.52 4.95 6.00
N THR A 18 -6.85 6.07 6.63
CA THR A 18 -6.09 6.58 7.77
C THR A 18 -6.14 5.61 8.94
N ALA A 19 -7.32 5.04 9.23
CA ALA A 19 -7.48 4.08 10.31
C ALA A 19 -6.66 2.82 10.06
N CYS A 20 -6.66 2.30 8.83
CA CYS A 20 -5.86 1.12 8.46
C CYS A 20 -4.37 1.38 8.66
N ARG A 21 -3.89 2.52 8.17
CA ARG A 21 -2.47 2.86 8.26
C ARG A 21 -2.05 3.09 9.70
N THR A 22 -2.89 3.73 10.50
CA THR A 22 -2.64 3.94 11.94
C THR A 22 -2.56 2.59 12.66
N TRP A 23 -3.50 1.69 12.36
CA TRP A 23 -3.50 0.35 12.95
C TRP A 23 -2.22 -0.41 12.58
N LEU A 24 -1.79 -0.35 11.32
CA LEU A 24 -0.57 -1.01 10.87
C LEU A 24 0.67 -0.50 11.61
N ARG A 25 0.74 0.82 11.86
CA ARG A 25 1.82 1.39 12.65
C ARG A 25 1.80 0.89 14.08
N GLN A 26 0.62 0.78 14.68
CA GLN A 26 0.46 0.27 16.04
C GLN A 26 0.90 -1.18 16.15
N GLN A 27 0.72 -1.97 15.08
CA GLN A 27 1.15 -3.36 15.02
C GLN A 27 2.62 -3.50 14.62
N GLU A 28 3.31 -2.40 14.40
CA GLU A 28 4.71 -2.38 13.96
C GLU A 28 4.94 -3.14 12.65
N LEU A 29 3.92 -3.15 11.79
CA LEU A 29 4.01 -3.80 10.48
C LEU A 29 4.55 -2.82 9.45
N CYS A 30 5.39 -3.33 8.54
CA CYS A 30 5.85 -2.55 7.41
C CYS A 30 4.74 -2.47 6.37
N PHE A 31 4.44 -1.28 5.90
CA PHE A 31 3.44 -1.10 4.86
C PHE A 31 3.88 -0.03 3.86
N LEU A 32 3.32 -0.11 2.66
CA LEU A 32 3.60 0.84 1.58
C LEU A 32 2.27 1.36 1.04
N PRO A 33 2.02 2.68 1.13
CA PRO A 33 0.82 3.27 0.53
C PRO A 33 0.79 3.04 -0.98
N GLY A 34 -0.39 2.74 -1.53
CA GLY A 34 -0.52 2.48 -2.95
C GLY A 34 -0.11 3.65 -3.83
N GLU A 35 -0.31 4.87 -3.37
CA GLU A 35 0.10 6.08 -4.09
C GLU A 35 1.63 6.20 -4.19
N GLU A 36 2.38 5.50 -3.33
CA GLU A 36 3.84 5.47 -3.36
C GLU A 36 4.39 4.21 -4.05
N PHE A 37 3.51 3.36 -4.55
CA PHE A 37 3.92 2.12 -5.22
C PHE A 37 4.32 2.43 -6.66
N SER A 38 5.57 2.81 -6.84
CA SER A 38 6.12 3.28 -8.10
C SER A 38 7.57 2.82 -8.25
N ILE A 39 7.98 2.58 -9.48
CA ILE A 39 9.39 2.24 -9.80
C ILE A 39 10.34 3.39 -9.47
N PHE A 40 9.80 4.60 -9.29
CA PHE A 40 10.59 5.76 -8.90
C PHE A 40 10.73 5.91 -7.38
N ASN A 41 9.99 5.13 -6.62
CA ASN A 41 10.05 5.14 -5.16
C ASN A 41 11.06 4.10 -4.69
N GLN A 42 12.02 4.52 -3.87
CA GLN A 42 13.10 3.66 -3.41
C GLN A 42 12.57 2.48 -2.58
N GLU A 43 11.62 2.74 -1.68
CA GLU A 43 11.03 1.69 -0.86
C GLU A 43 10.25 0.70 -1.70
N ALA A 44 9.50 1.18 -2.70
CA ALA A 44 8.76 0.32 -3.61
C ALA A 44 9.71 -0.59 -4.41
N ARG A 45 10.86 -0.07 -4.84
CA ARG A 45 11.86 -0.89 -5.53
C ARG A 45 12.35 -2.01 -4.65
N ARG A 46 12.54 -1.74 -3.36
CA ARG A 46 12.95 -2.75 -2.38
C ARG A 46 11.90 -3.85 -2.28
N TRP A 47 10.62 -3.47 -2.25
CA TRP A 47 9.52 -4.44 -2.22
C TRP A 47 9.46 -5.27 -3.50
N LEU A 48 9.71 -4.65 -4.65
CA LEU A 48 9.74 -5.36 -5.94
C LEU A 48 10.86 -6.40 -5.97
N ALA A 49 11.98 -6.11 -5.34
CA ALA A 49 13.09 -7.06 -5.23
C ALA A 49 12.74 -8.24 -4.32
N LEU A 50 12.02 -7.95 -3.21
CA LEU A 50 11.60 -8.99 -2.26
C LEU A 50 10.48 -9.86 -2.82
N CYS A 51 9.60 -9.29 -3.61
CA CYS A 51 8.46 -9.99 -4.18
C CYS A 51 8.29 -9.62 -5.66
N PRO A 52 8.94 -10.36 -6.58
CA PRO A 52 8.90 -10.02 -8.03
C PRO A 52 7.51 -10.02 -8.62
N ARG A 53 6.55 -10.72 -8.02
CA ARG A 53 5.16 -10.74 -8.50
C ARG A 53 4.52 -9.36 -8.48
N LEU A 54 5.01 -8.46 -7.63
CA LEU A 54 4.48 -7.10 -7.55
C LEU A 54 4.70 -6.31 -8.84
N ARG A 55 5.64 -6.72 -9.68
CA ARG A 55 5.85 -6.07 -10.98
C ARG A 55 4.68 -6.25 -11.92
N GLN A 56 3.86 -7.28 -11.70
CA GLN A 56 2.68 -7.58 -12.50
C GLN A 56 1.42 -6.97 -11.90
N ASP A 57 1.53 -6.31 -10.76
CA ASP A 57 0.39 -5.67 -10.11
C ASP A 57 -0.02 -4.43 -10.92
N ARG A 58 -1.31 -4.36 -11.26
CA ARG A 58 -1.85 -3.26 -12.06
C ARG A 58 -1.76 -1.91 -11.37
N ASP A 59 -1.58 -1.89 -10.05
CA ASP A 59 -1.51 -0.66 -9.29
C ASP A 59 -0.09 -0.10 -9.20
N LEU A 60 0.90 -0.80 -9.79
CA LEU A 60 2.25 -0.26 -9.90
C LEU A 60 2.23 0.98 -10.79
N ASP A 61 2.78 2.08 -10.28
CA ASP A 61 2.80 3.38 -10.94
C ASP A 61 1.41 4.00 -11.20
N ALA A 62 0.36 3.43 -10.61
CA ALA A 62 -1.00 3.93 -10.81
C ALA A 62 -1.40 5.00 -9.79
N GLU A 63 -0.56 5.28 -8.80
CA GLU A 63 -0.85 6.24 -7.72
C GLU A 63 -2.19 5.97 -7.05
N ASN A 64 -2.51 4.70 -6.85
CA ASN A 64 -3.80 4.29 -6.31
C ASN A 64 -3.85 4.49 -4.79
N ARG A 65 -4.50 5.57 -4.36
CA ARG A 65 -4.64 5.89 -2.93
C ARG A 65 -5.62 4.97 -2.21
N GLY A 66 -6.36 4.16 -2.97
CA GLY A 66 -7.34 3.25 -2.41
C GLY A 66 -6.78 1.93 -1.93
N VAL A 67 -5.46 1.72 -2.02
CA VAL A 67 -4.82 0.48 -1.59
C VAL A 67 -3.61 0.75 -0.70
N THR A 68 -3.28 -0.24 0.13
CA THR A 68 -2.07 -0.21 0.95
C THR A 68 -1.48 -1.62 0.94
N TYR A 69 -0.18 -1.71 0.69
CA TYR A 69 0.53 -2.98 0.69
C TYR A 69 1.14 -3.22 2.06
N VAL A 70 1.06 -4.45 2.55
CA VAL A 70 1.57 -4.83 3.87
C VAL A 70 2.56 -5.97 3.71
N LEU A 71 3.73 -5.82 4.32
CA LEU A 71 4.73 -6.88 4.37
C LEU A 71 4.47 -7.72 5.60
N LEU A 72 4.08 -8.98 5.38
CA LEU A 72 3.84 -9.91 6.46
C LEU A 72 5.14 -10.64 6.78
N LYS A 73 5.55 -10.56 8.02
CA LYS A 73 6.71 -11.31 8.49
C LYS A 73 6.28 -12.74 8.82
N LYS A 74 7.07 -13.65 8.37
CA LYS A 74 6.89 -15.04 8.76
C LYS A 74 7.75 -15.37 9.97
#